data_510b5ac9b834f3d07f7323ca7e0ff3f7
#
_entry.id   510b5ac9b834f3d07f7323ca7e0ff3f7
#
_cell.length_a   1.000
_cell.length_b   1.000
_cell.length_c   1.000
_cell.angle_alpha   90.00
_cell.angle_beta   90.00
_cell.angle_gamma   90.00
#
_symmetry.space_group_name_H-M   'P 1'
#
loop_
_entity.id
_entity.type
_entity.pdbx_description
1 polymer ?
#
loop_
_entity_poly.entity_id
_entity_poly.type
_entity_poly.pdbx_seq_one_letter_code
_entity_poly.pdbx_strand_id
1 'polypeptide(L)'
;GKLEMLLSTGDESNLFNGDLNEHVAAETGLTKSSYTALHLAALAGQTECIELLLRAKADPHMKECVPYGADPEDGSTALDLAKRCGWDDCTELLETGAKSYAYGYYIPAGAKNNAKVYNRFEWGKPPPKGWYLMRPGAATKQGLEAAKYGGELAEVVDKDDELITVALSAVPKEKPLPIGLLFPGQGSQYVKMLSGVKDLPAVKEMLSKAQDILGFDVLKMCLNGPEEVLEETKICQPAMFIAGLAGVEKLRGEREEAVRRCQVLAGLSLGEYTALCVAGVFSFEDGLTLVSLRGKYMEEAAMVGKQAMLSIAGLEKPKLEALCKEAAKQEGGRAVCEIANELFPKGFSCAGTEPSIAALKDLAEKAGALQAKMLKTQGAFHTSLMAPAKEKLGDALEEMLPKMRPPTKQVYMNASAQLVKPGTNPKEVVELLKKQLTCPVLWEPSVRAMIKAGVEEFYEVGPMKQIKAMMKRIDSKVWGLTKNVEV
;
A
#
# COMPACT_ATOMS: atom_id res chain seq x y z
N GLY A 1 3.67 -23.87 -19.73
CA GLY A 1 4.59 -24.89 -19.24
C GLY A 1 5.59 -24.31 -18.23
N LYS A 2 6.86 -24.15 -18.60
CA LYS A 2 7.88 -23.60 -17.67
C LYS A 2 7.61 -22.15 -17.24
N LEU A 3 7.04 -21.32 -18.11
CA LEU A 3 6.69 -19.94 -17.82
C LEU A 3 5.53 -19.84 -16.82
N GLU A 4 4.50 -20.68 -16.95
CA GLU A 4 3.38 -20.75 -15.99
C GLU A 4 3.84 -21.26 -14.61
N MET A 5 4.82 -22.16 -14.56
CA MET A 5 5.39 -22.64 -13.30
C MET A 5 6.23 -21.58 -12.60
N LEU A 6 6.88 -20.68 -13.36
CA LEU A 6 7.65 -19.53 -12.85
C LEU A 6 6.73 -18.42 -12.26
N LEU A 7 5.53 -18.26 -12.80
CA LEU A 7 4.55 -17.28 -12.33
C LEU A 7 3.74 -17.76 -11.13
N SER A 8 3.72 -19.06 -10.83
CA SER A 8 2.88 -19.65 -9.77
C SER A 8 3.53 -19.77 -8.40
N THR A 9 4.84 -19.59 -8.27
CA THR A 9 5.55 -19.89 -7.01
C THR A 9 5.75 -18.73 -6.06
N GLY A 10 5.56 -17.49 -6.48
CA GLY A 10 5.53 -16.28 -5.59
C GLY A 10 6.76 -16.03 -4.71
N ASP A 11 7.84 -16.78 -4.90
CA ASP A 11 9.08 -16.66 -4.12
C ASP A 11 10.20 -16.18 -5.04
N GLU A 12 10.50 -14.88 -4.98
CA GLU A 12 11.54 -14.24 -5.78
C GLU A 12 12.94 -14.85 -5.56
N SER A 13 13.19 -15.50 -4.42
CA SER A 13 14.48 -16.10 -4.10
C SER A 13 14.70 -17.46 -4.76
N ASN A 14 13.65 -18.14 -5.23
CA ASN A 14 13.70 -19.46 -5.87
C ASN A 14 13.38 -19.44 -7.38
N LEU A 15 13.09 -18.28 -7.94
CA LEU A 15 12.62 -18.16 -9.32
C LEU A 15 13.68 -18.47 -10.38
N PHE A 16 14.95 -18.35 -10.07
CA PHE A 16 16.03 -18.55 -11.03
C PHE A 16 17.28 -19.15 -10.40
N ASN A 17 17.34 -20.48 -10.33
CA ASN A 17 18.61 -21.20 -10.20
C ASN A 17 19.34 -21.34 -11.56
N GLY A 18 18.97 -20.55 -12.57
CA GLY A 18 19.51 -20.54 -13.89
C GLY A 18 19.76 -19.13 -14.42
N ASP A 19 20.61 -19.01 -15.40
CA ASP A 19 20.87 -17.75 -16.09
C ASP A 19 19.60 -17.28 -16.80
N LEU A 20 19.08 -16.09 -16.46
CA LEU A 20 17.92 -15.45 -17.10
C LEU A 20 18.09 -15.24 -18.60
N ASN A 21 19.35 -15.21 -19.04
CA ASN A 21 19.75 -15.02 -20.42
C ASN A 21 20.06 -16.35 -21.13
N GLU A 22 19.83 -17.49 -20.46
CA GLU A 22 20.01 -18.80 -21.08
C GLU A 22 19.03 -18.99 -22.26
N HIS A 23 19.57 -19.41 -23.38
CA HIS A 23 18.77 -19.70 -24.57
C HIS A 23 18.13 -21.10 -24.47
N VAL A 24 16.82 -21.14 -24.60
CA VAL A 24 16.05 -22.38 -24.67
C VAL A 24 15.65 -22.65 -26.10
N ALA A 25 15.95 -23.85 -26.61
CA ALA A 25 15.50 -24.25 -27.96
C ALA A 25 13.97 -24.34 -28.03
N ALA A 26 13.37 -23.55 -28.90
CA ALA A 26 11.93 -23.64 -29.21
C ALA A 26 11.76 -24.16 -30.64
N GLU A 27 11.03 -25.26 -30.78
CA GLU A 27 10.63 -25.75 -32.11
C GLU A 27 9.42 -24.94 -32.59
N THR A 28 9.67 -23.89 -33.32
CA THR A 28 8.64 -23.25 -34.15
C THR A 28 8.83 -23.76 -35.58
N GLY A 29 8.07 -24.76 -35.99
CA GLY A 29 7.84 -25.43 -37.25
C GLY A 29 8.78 -25.30 -38.45
N LEU A 30 9.73 -24.39 -38.54
CA LEU A 30 10.59 -24.12 -39.70
C LEU A 30 12.05 -23.79 -39.41
N THR A 31 12.43 -23.41 -38.18
CA THR A 31 13.84 -23.11 -37.82
C THR A 31 14.10 -23.45 -36.35
N LYS A 32 15.24 -24.09 -36.06
CA LYS A 32 15.72 -24.30 -34.70
C LYS A 32 16.40 -23.02 -34.20
N SER A 33 15.63 -22.07 -33.73
CA SER A 33 16.15 -20.87 -33.04
C SER A 33 16.12 -21.07 -31.54
N SER A 34 17.10 -20.54 -30.83
CA SER A 34 17.11 -20.54 -29.36
C SER A 34 16.76 -19.16 -28.86
N TYR A 35 15.84 -19.09 -27.92
CA TYR A 35 15.28 -17.85 -27.37
C TYR A 35 15.54 -17.74 -25.88
N THR A 36 15.79 -16.53 -25.39
CA THR A 36 15.73 -16.27 -23.93
C THR A 36 14.27 -16.17 -23.47
N ALA A 37 14.05 -16.21 -22.15
CA ALA A 37 12.71 -16.02 -21.59
C ALA A 37 12.07 -14.69 -22.05
N LEU A 38 12.89 -13.63 -22.19
CA LEU A 38 12.43 -12.31 -22.64
C LEU A 38 11.99 -12.33 -24.12
N HIS A 39 12.68 -13.05 -24.98
CA HIS A 39 12.25 -13.25 -26.38
C HIS A 39 10.89 -13.96 -26.45
N LEU A 40 10.71 -15.03 -25.67
CA LEU A 40 9.45 -15.77 -25.65
C LEU A 40 8.28 -14.95 -25.13
N ALA A 41 8.51 -14.14 -24.10
CA ALA A 41 7.51 -13.21 -23.59
C ALA A 41 7.11 -12.14 -24.63
N ALA A 42 8.10 -11.60 -25.37
CA ALA A 42 7.88 -10.63 -26.44
C ALA A 42 7.11 -11.25 -27.63
N LEU A 43 7.47 -12.47 -28.05
CA LEU A 43 6.74 -13.19 -29.11
C LEU A 43 5.28 -13.45 -28.74
N ALA A 44 5.01 -13.76 -27.47
CA ALA A 44 3.69 -14.08 -26.96
C ALA A 44 2.86 -12.84 -26.56
N GLY A 45 3.40 -11.62 -26.67
CA GLY A 45 2.70 -10.38 -26.30
C GLY A 45 2.42 -10.26 -24.80
N GLN A 46 3.24 -10.91 -23.95
CA GLN A 46 3.01 -10.99 -22.50
C GLN A 46 3.70 -9.83 -21.76
N THR A 47 3.03 -8.70 -21.72
CA THR A 47 3.54 -7.44 -21.13
C THR A 47 3.98 -7.61 -19.67
N GLU A 48 3.17 -8.28 -18.84
CA GLU A 48 3.48 -8.54 -17.43
C GLU A 48 4.72 -9.42 -17.26
N CYS A 49 4.90 -10.42 -18.13
CA CYS A 49 6.10 -11.26 -18.11
C CYS A 49 7.35 -10.46 -18.49
N ILE A 50 7.24 -9.57 -19.48
CA ILE A 50 8.34 -8.67 -19.88
C ILE A 50 8.74 -7.78 -18.70
N GLU A 51 7.77 -7.16 -18.03
CA GLU A 51 8.02 -6.31 -16.88
C GLU A 51 8.74 -7.06 -15.75
N LEU A 52 8.28 -8.27 -15.41
CA LEU A 52 8.90 -9.11 -14.39
C LEU A 52 10.32 -9.52 -14.77
N LEU A 53 10.55 -9.92 -16.02
CA LEU A 53 11.87 -10.31 -16.51
C LEU A 53 12.85 -9.14 -16.53
N LEU A 54 12.41 -7.95 -16.95
CA LEU A 54 13.23 -6.74 -16.89
C LEU A 54 13.55 -6.32 -15.46
N ARG A 55 12.59 -6.44 -14.53
CA ARG A 55 12.84 -6.23 -13.08
C ARG A 55 13.82 -7.24 -12.51
N ALA A 56 13.76 -8.48 -12.97
CA ALA A 56 14.70 -9.54 -12.59
C ALA A 56 16.06 -9.43 -13.31
N LYS A 57 16.29 -8.35 -14.09
CA LYS A 57 17.54 -8.06 -14.80
C LYS A 57 17.82 -8.94 -16.03
N ALA A 58 16.78 -9.46 -16.69
CA ALA A 58 16.95 -10.05 -18.01
C ALA A 58 17.50 -9.02 -19.00
N ASP A 59 18.50 -9.39 -19.79
CA ASP A 59 19.14 -8.48 -20.75
C ASP A 59 18.26 -8.27 -21.99
N PRO A 60 17.72 -7.06 -22.20
CA PRO A 60 16.86 -6.76 -23.34
C PRO A 60 17.58 -6.69 -24.69
N HIS A 61 18.91 -6.69 -24.67
CA HIS A 61 19.76 -6.61 -25.86
C HIS A 61 20.28 -7.96 -26.34
N MET A 62 19.97 -9.04 -25.60
CA MET A 62 20.29 -10.38 -26.08
C MET A 62 19.59 -10.63 -27.42
N LYS A 63 20.32 -11.19 -28.36
CA LYS A 63 19.82 -11.61 -29.65
C LYS A 63 19.43 -13.10 -29.63
N GLU A 64 18.39 -13.49 -30.38
CA GLU A 64 18.06 -14.89 -30.56
C GLU A 64 19.26 -15.62 -31.21
N CYS A 65 19.52 -16.87 -30.80
CA CYS A 65 20.50 -17.69 -31.48
C CYS A 65 19.92 -18.21 -32.81
N VAL A 66 20.46 -17.71 -33.89
CA VAL A 66 20.10 -18.16 -35.27
C VAL A 66 20.71 -19.53 -35.59
N PRO A 67 20.15 -20.30 -36.56
CA PRO A 67 20.64 -21.61 -36.94
C PRO A 67 22.11 -21.60 -37.36
N TYR A 68 22.78 -22.72 -37.17
CA TYR A 68 24.19 -22.90 -37.55
C TYR A 68 24.41 -22.51 -39.04
N GLY A 69 25.30 -21.54 -39.22
CA GLY A 69 25.65 -21.00 -40.57
C GLY A 69 25.05 -19.63 -40.88
N ALA A 70 24.17 -19.08 -40.05
CA ALA A 70 23.73 -17.69 -40.14
C ALA A 70 24.69 -16.78 -39.35
N ASP A 71 24.76 -15.49 -39.70
CA ASP A 71 25.57 -14.54 -38.96
C ASP A 71 24.94 -14.31 -37.57
N PRO A 72 25.67 -14.40 -36.46
CA PRO A 72 25.16 -14.10 -35.13
C PRO A 72 24.58 -12.68 -35.00
N GLU A 73 25.01 -11.76 -35.87
CA GLU A 73 24.46 -10.40 -35.91
C GLU A 73 23.07 -10.30 -36.55
N ASP A 74 22.60 -11.38 -37.26
CA ASP A 74 21.28 -11.42 -37.87
C ASP A 74 20.15 -11.77 -36.86
N GLY A 75 20.49 -12.15 -35.62
CA GLY A 75 19.51 -12.45 -34.58
C GLY A 75 18.70 -11.22 -34.15
N SER A 76 17.42 -11.42 -33.88
CA SER A 76 16.49 -10.38 -33.38
C SER A 76 16.56 -10.28 -31.86
N THR A 77 16.46 -9.07 -31.33
CA THR A 77 16.23 -8.83 -29.89
C THR A 77 14.75 -9.06 -29.53
N ALA A 78 14.45 -9.14 -28.24
CA ALA A 78 13.06 -9.20 -27.78
C ALA A 78 12.24 -8.00 -28.28
N LEU A 79 12.86 -6.82 -28.36
CA LEU A 79 12.25 -5.60 -28.92
C LEU A 79 11.91 -5.75 -30.42
N ASP A 80 12.85 -6.30 -31.21
CA ASP A 80 12.61 -6.54 -32.64
C ASP A 80 11.47 -7.53 -32.87
N LEU A 81 11.37 -8.55 -32.01
CA LEU A 81 10.30 -9.54 -32.06
C LEU A 81 8.94 -8.92 -31.71
N ALA A 82 8.86 -8.10 -30.64
CA ALA A 82 7.65 -7.39 -30.25
C ALA A 82 7.15 -6.47 -31.39
N LYS A 83 8.05 -5.67 -32.00
CA LYS A 83 7.75 -4.80 -33.15
C LYS A 83 7.23 -5.60 -34.34
N ARG A 84 7.88 -6.71 -34.66
CA ARG A 84 7.48 -7.58 -35.77
C ARG A 84 6.12 -8.24 -35.56
N CYS A 85 5.75 -8.53 -34.32
CA CYS A 85 4.45 -9.09 -33.96
C CYS A 85 3.35 -8.03 -33.78
N GLY A 86 3.67 -6.74 -33.80
CA GLY A 86 2.71 -5.64 -33.62
C GLY A 86 2.21 -5.48 -32.19
N TRP A 87 2.99 -5.87 -31.19
CA TRP A 87 2.67 -5.72 -29.77
C TRP A 87 3.16 -4.35 -29.24
N ASP A 88 2.34 -3.32 -29.41
CA ASP A 88 2.73 -1.92 -29.08
C ASP A 88 3.09 -1.74 -27.62
N ASP A 89 2.30 -2.27 -26.68
CA ASP A 89 2.56 -2.19 -25.24
C ASP A 89 3.87 -2.88 -24.84
N CYS A 90 4.14 -4.06 -25.43
CA CYS A 90 5.41 -4.77 -25.22
C CYS A 90 6.59 -4.00 -25.81
N THR A 91 6.39 -3.34 -26.94
CA THR A 91 7.39 -2.52 -27.61
C THR A 91 7.78 -1.35 -26.75
N GLU A 92 6.81 -0.59 -26.21
CA GLU A 92 7.04 0.54 -25.32
C GLU A 92 7.79 0.12 -24.05
N LEU A 93 7.38 -1.00 -23.45
CA LEU A 93 8.00 -1.53 -22.25
C LEU A 93 9.45 -1.96 -22.47
N LEU A 94 9.73 -2.63 -23.58
CA LEU A 94 11.07 -3.06 -23.97
C LEU A 94 11.98 -1.87 -24.34
N GLU A 95 11.47 -0.86 -25.03
CA GLU A 95 12.21 0.36 -25.32
C GLU A 95 12.60 1.12 -24.05
N THR A 96 11.69 1.20 -23.08
CA THR A 96 11.93 1.82 -21.78
C THR A 96 12.90 0.99 -20.95
N GLY A 97 12.73 -0.33 -20.93
CA GLY A 97 13.62 -1.28 -20.25
C GLY A 97 15.02 -1.26 -20.85
N ALA A 98 15.14 -1.27 -22.17
CA ALA A 98 16.42 -1.17 -22.87
C ALA A 98 17.15 0.15 -22.56
N LYS A 99 16.42 1.28 -22.49
CA LYS A 99 16.99 2.56 -22.06
C LYS A 99 17.50 2.53 -20.63
N SER A 100 16.75 1.93 -19.72
CA SER A 100 17.17 1.82 -18.31
C SER A 100 18.36 0.87 -18.12
N TYR A 101 18.44 -0.18 -18.92
CA TYR A 101 19.56 -1.11 -18.94
C TYR A 101 20.82 -0.52 -19.59
N ALA A 102 20.65 0.39 -20.55
CA ALA A 102 21.74 1.11 -21.22
C ALA A 102 22.45 2.15 -20.33
N TYR A 103 22.00 2.38 -19.11
CA TYR A 103 22.68 3.22 -18.11
C TYR A 103 23.74 2.42 -17.31
N GLY A 104 24.54 1.63 -18.00
CA GLY A 104 25.84 1.21 -17.50
C GLY A 104 26.87 2.33 -17.67
N TYR A 105 27.86 2.36 -16.81
CA TYR A 105 28.91 3.37 -16.84
C TYR A 105 30.28 2.72 -16.75
N TYR A 106 31.25 3.24 -17.51
CA TYR A 106 32.64 2.89 -17.33
C TYR A 106 33.26 3.70 -16.21
N ILE A 107 33.99 3.06 -15.31
CA ILE A 107 34.80 3.73 -14.29
C ILE A 107 36.28 3.49 -14.50
N PRO A 108 37.16 4.46 -14.17
CA PRO A 108 38.59 4.26 -14.23
C PRO A 108 39.06 3.23 -13.18
N ALA A 109 40.05 2.40 -13.54
CA ALA A 109 40.68 1.54 -12.58
C ALA A 109 41.24 2.33 -11.39
N GLY A 110 40.94 1.91 -10.17
CA GLY A 110 41.37 2.59 -8.96
C GLY A 110 40.51 3.79 -8.53
N ALA A 111 39.39 4.05 -9.20
CA ALA A 111 38.41 5.10 -8.76
C ALA A 111 37.86 4.76 -7.37
N LYS A 112 37.83 5.76 -6.49
CA LYS A 112 37.20 5.63 -5.18
C LYS A 112 35.68 5.71 -5.30
N ASN A 113 34.97 5.15 -4.33
CA ASN A 113 33.51 5.01 -4.32
C ASN A 113 32.67 6.29 -4.54
N ASN A 114 33.27 7.45 -4.48
CA ASN A 114 32.65 8.75 -4.74
C ASN A 114 33.09 9.40 -6.04
N ALA A 115 33.84 8.67 -6.89
CA ALA A 115 34.18 9.16 -8.21
C ALA A 115 32.91 9.31 -9.05
N LYS A 116 32.68 10.50 -9.61
CA LYS A 116 31.61 10.74 -10.57
C LYS A 116 31.86 9.88 -11.80
N VAL A 117 30.85 9.16 -12.24
CA VAL A 117 30.91 8.27 -13.38
C VAL A 117 30.91 9.06 -14.67
N TYR A 118 31.70 8.65 -15.63
CA TYR A 118 32.14 9.62 -16.61
C TYR A 118 31.88 9.29 -18.07
N ASN A 119 31.59 8.05 -18.44
CA ASN A 119 31.27 7.73 -19.82
C ASN A 119 30.08 6.81 -19.93
N ARG A 120 29.16 7.18 -20.81
CA ARG A 120 28.01 6.38 -21.15
C ARG A 120 28.48 5.06 -21.78
N PHE A 121 27.95 3.95 -21.29
CA PHE A 121 28.15 2.66 -21.90
C PHE A 121 27.54 2.64 -23.31
N GLU A 122 28.32 2.21 -24.30
CA GLU A 122 27.85 1.92 -25.64
C GLU A 122 28.02 0.42 -25.90
N TRP A 123 26.93 -0.27 -26.10
CA TRP A 123 26.93 -1.69 -26.41
C TRP A 123 27.78 -2.02 -27.62
N GLY A 124 28.51 -3.14 -27.56
CA GLY A 124 29.40 -3.60 -28.63
C GLY A 124 30.76 -2.89 -28.70
N LYS A 125 31.01 -1.88 -27.87
CA LYS A 125 32.33 -1.27 -27.79
C LYS A 125 33.07 -1.73 -26.54
N PRO A 126 34.34 -2.17 -26.64
CA PRO A 126 35.15 -2.51 -25.47
C PRO A 126 35.36 -1.26 -24.60
N PRO A 127 35.50 -1.44 -23.28
CA PRO A 127 35.82 -0.31 -22.39
C PRO A 127 37.14 0.35 -22.78
N PRO A 128 37.25 1.67 -22.59
CA PRO A 128 38.54 2.35 -22.75
C PRO A 128 39.63 1.70 -21.89
N LYS A 129 40.85 1.72 -22.35
CA LYS A 129 41.99 1.10 -21.59
C LYS A 129 42.07 1.65 -20.17
N GLY A 130 41.99 0.77 -19.18
CA GLY A 130 41.97 1.14 -17.76
C GLY A 130 40.59 1.51 -17.19
N TRP A 131 39.52 1.19 -17.90
CA TRP A 131 38.12 1.39 -17.47
C TRP A 131 37.43 0.04 -17.40
N TYR A 132 36.47 -0.07 -16.47
CA TYR A 132 35.69 -1.27 -16.21
C TYR A 132 34.21 -1.01 -16.38
N LEU A 133 33.50 -2.00 -16.89
CA LEU A 133 32.06 -1.92 -17.05
C LEU A 133 31.39 -2.19 -15.69
N MET A 134 30.58 -1.26 -15.25
CA MET A 134 29.71 -1.43 -14.08
C MET A 134 28.34 -1.95 -14.50
N ARG A 135 27.90 -3.06 -13.92
CA ARG A 135 26.55 -3.60 -14.06
C ARG A 135 25.82 -3.55 -12.73
N PRO A 136 24.52 -3.21 -12.71
CA PRO A 136 23.72 -3.31 -11.50
C PRO A 136 23.61 -4.77 -11.05
N GLY A 137 23.88 -5.09 -9.77
CA GLY A 137 23.48 -6.39 -9.24
C GLY A 137 24.38 -7.17 -8.31
N ALA A 138 25.65 -6.79 -8.10
CA ALA A 138 26.50 -7.60 -7.26
C ALA A 138 26.93 -6.99 -5.92
N ALA A 139 27.18 -7.84 -4.92
CA ALA A 139 27.36 -7.44 -3.54
C ALA A 139 28.81 -7.30 -3.11
N THR A 140 29.28 -6.08 -2.85
CA THR A 140 30.49 -5.86 -2.02
C THR A 140 30.10 -5.61 -0.56
N LYS A 141 31.09 -5.71 0.35
CA LYS A 141 30.92 -5.34 1.77
C LYS A 141 30.39 -3.90 1.94
N GLN A 142 30.84 -2.97 1.11
CA GLN A 142 30.36 -1.57 1.08
C GLN A 142 29.02 -1.43 0.39
N GLY A 143 28.75 -2.22 -0.64
CA GLY A 143 27.49 -2.29 -1.31
C GLY A 143 26.40 -2.93 -0.45
N LEU A 144 26.72 -3.94 0.36
CA LEU A 144 25.80 -4.50 1.37
C LEU A 144 25.44 -3.47 2.45
N GLU A 145 26.36 -2.58 2.82
CA GLU A 145 26.03 -1.45 3.69
C GLU A 145 25.18 -0.40 2.98
N ALA A 146 25.47 -0.09 1.73
CA ALA A 146 24.62 0.79 0.92
C ALA A 146 23.24 0.16 0.67
N ALA A 147 23.15 -1.15 0.46
CA ALA A 147 21.90 -1.88 0.29
C ALA A 147 21.02 -1.89 1.55
N LYS A 148 21.60 -1.83 2.76
CA LYS A 148 20.83 -1.63 4.00
C LYS A 148 20.02 -0.33 3.97
N TYR A 149 20.47 0.66 3.22
CA TYR A 149 19.81 1.93 3.00
C TYR A 149 19.14 2.03 1.62
N GLY A 150 19.09 0.90 0.90
CA GLY A 150 18.41 0.80 -0.39
C GLY A 150 19.18 1.36 -1.57
N GLY A 151 20.48 1.40 -1.49
CA GLY A 151 21.33 1.76 -2.63
C GLY A 151 21.45 0.64 -3.66
N GLU A 152 21.61 1.02 -4.92
CA GLU A 152 21.89 0.08 -6.01
C GLU A 152 23.36 -0.34 -6.00
N LEU A 153 23.61 -1.62 -6.23
CA LEU A 153 24.92 -2.21 -6.34
C LEU A 153 25.28 -2.45 -7.81
N ALA A 154 26.55 -2.31 -8.14
CA ALA A 154 27.03 -2.61 -9.47
C ALA A 154 28.20 -3.60 -9.42
N GLU A 155 28.22 -4.52 -10.34
CA GLU A 155 29.35 -5.38 -10.63
C GLU A 155 30.33 -4.67 -11.55
N VAL A 156 31.61 -4.77 -11.21
CA VAL A 156 32.70 -4.35 -12.07
C VAL A 156 33.46 -5.58 -12.46
N VAL A 157 33.48 -5.91 -13.74
CA VAL A 157 34.27 -7.02 -14.28
C VAL A 157 35.65 -6.49 -14.65
N ASP A 158 36.70 -7.03 -14.03
CA ASP A 158 38.08 -6.74 -14.36
C ASP A 158 38.54 -7.57 -15.59
N LYS A 159 39.65 -7.16 -16.20
CA LYS A 159 40.29 -7.86 -17.31
C LYS A 159 40.72 -9.30 -16.97
N ASP A 160 40.86 -9.59 -15.68
CA ASP A 160 41.34 -10.88 -15.17
C ASP A 160 40.19 -11.73 -14.59
N ASP A 161 38.92 -11.45 -14.96
CA ASP A 161 37.68 -12.12 -14.47
C ASP A 161 37.48 -12.04 -12.93
N GLU A 162 38.24 -11.21 -12.21
CA GLU A 162 37.89 -10.91 -10.83
C GLU A 162 36.73 -9.90 -10.76
N LEU A 163 35.65 -10.33 -10.19
CA LEU A 163 34.46 -9.50 -9.88
C LEU A 163 34.82 -8.48 -8.80
N ILE A 164 35.00 -7.23 -9.21
CA ILE A 164 35.08 -6.11 -8.28
C ILE A 164 33.70 -5.49 -8.20
N THR A 165 33.03 -5.65 -7.09
CA THR A 165 31.71 -5.06 -6.86
C THR A 165 31.86 -3.68 -6.23
N VAL A 166 31.36 -2.65 -6.90
CA VAL A 166 31.37 -1.27 -6.42
C VAL A 166 29.93 -0.82 -6.19
N ALA A 167 29.65 -0.22 -5.05
CA ALA A 167 28.39 0.50 -4.90
C ALA A 167 28.35 1.59 -5.98
N LEU A 168 27.49 1.43 -6.97
CA LEU A 168 27.04 2.58 -7.75
C LEU A 168 26.51 3.60 -6.75
N SER A 169 26.86 4.86 -6.94
CA SER A 169 26.35 5.94 -6.12
C SER A 169 24.85 5.68 -5.92
N ALA A 170 24.60 4.88 -4.93
CA ALA A 170 23.32 4.70 -4.41
C ALA A 170 22.92 6.12 -4.06
N VAL A 171 21.92 6.67 -4.73
CA VAL A 171 21.04 7.56 -4.00
C VAL A 171 20.63 6.68 -2.82
N PRO A 172 21.14 6.90 -1.61
CA PRO A 172 20.76 6.07 -0.49
C PRO A 172 19.23 6.13 -0.53
N LYS A 173 18.53 5.00 -0.48
CA LYS A 173 17.11 5.06 -0.11
C LYS A 173 17.18 5.83 1.19
N GLU A 174 16.84 7.10 1.11
CA GLU A 174 16.99 8.00 2.24
C GLU A 174 16.32 7.32 3.40
N LYS A 175 17.01 7.22 4.55
CA LYS A 175 16.44 6.58 5.74
C LYS A 175 15.03 7.12 5.94
N PRO A 176 14.05 6.27 6.22
CA PRO A 176 12.74 6.76 6.61
C PRO A 176 12.89 7.83 7.69
N LEU A 177 12.17 8.93 7.55
CA LEU A 177 12.05 9.90 8.62
C LEU A 177 11.18 9.30 9.73
N PRO A 178 11.39 9.62 11.00
CA PRO A 178 10.57 9.15 12.11
C PRO A 178 9.17 9.80 12.08
N ILE A 179 8.51 9.71 10.94
CA ILE A 179 7.22 10.33 10.63
C ILE A 179 6.17 9.25 10.42
N GLY A 180 5.01 9.42 11.08
CA GLY A 180 3.80 8.64 10.88
C GLY A 180 2.71 9.47 10.20
N LEU A 181 2.07 8.93 9.15
CA LEU A 181 0.87 9.52 8.59
C LEU A 181 -0.35 8.76 9.10
N LEU A 182 -1.30 9.50 9.66
CA LEU A 182 -2.50 8.97 10.31
C LEU A 182 -3.74 9.43 9.55
N PHE A 183 -4.61 8.50 9.19
CA PHE A 183 -5.81 8.78 8.40
C PHE A 183 -7.06 8.60 9.26
N PRO A 184 -7.90 9.65 9.39
CA PRO A 184 -9.15 9.54 10.14
C PRO A 184 -10.16 8.63 9.45
N GLY A 185 -11.12 8.13 10.23
CA GLY A 185 -12.23 7.33 9.76
C GLY A 185 -13.54 8.10 9.70
N GLN A 186 -14.64 7.36 9.51
CA GLN A 186 -16.00 7.89 9.58
C GLN A 186 -16.26 8.59 10.92
N GLY A 187 -16.95 9.73 10.86
CA GLY A 187 -17.19 10.64 11.99
C GLY A 187 -16.29 11.89 11.95
N SER A 188 -15.35 11.97 10.98
CA SER A 188 -14.53 13.16 10.74
C SER A 188 -14.97 13.96 9.52
N GLN A 189 -15.98 13.54 8.79
CA GLN A 189 -16.57 14.27 7.67
C GLN A 189 -17.31 15.53 8.16
N TYR A 190 -17.31 16.55 7.34
CA TYR A 190 -18.12 17.76 7.55
C TYR A 190 -18.43 18.44 6.21
N VAL A 191 -19.55 19.16 6.16
CA VAL A 191 -19.92 19.95 4.97
C VAL A 191 -18.91 21.08 4.78
N LYS A 192 -18.41 21.26 3.57
CA LYS A 192 -17.30 22.11 3.10
C LYS A 192 -15.90 21.49 3.19
N MET A 193 -15.76 20.25 3.62
CA MET A 193 -14.47 19.55 3.45
C MET A 193 -14.10 19.47 1.97
N LEU A 194 -12.82 19.33 1.64
CA LEU A 194 -12.21 19.41 0.30
C LEU A 194 -12.15 20.83 -0.29
N SER A 195 -12.77 21.85 0.30
CA SER A 195 -12.75 23.21 -0.25
C SER A 195 -11.33 23.78 -0.42
N GLY A 196 -10.41 23.41 0.47
CA GLY A 196 -9.03 23.88 0.46
C GLY A 196 -8.11 23.14 -0.52
N VAL A 197 -8.54 22.01 -1.08
CA VAL A 197 -7.69 21.12 -1.90
C VAL A 197 -8.28 20.75 -3.26
N LYS A 198 -9.56 21.00 -3.50
CA LYS A 198 -10.30 20.62 -4.73
C LYS A 198 -9.66 21.13 -6.02
N ASP A 199 -8.88 22.20 -5.96
CA ASP A 199 -8.25 22.82 -7.12
C ASP A 199 -6.83 22.30 -7.42
N LEU A 200 -6.27 21.45 -6.55
CA LEU A 200 -5.00 20.76 -6.81
C LEU A 200 -5.16 19.83 -8.04
N PRO A 201 -4.21 19.83 -9.00
CA PRO A 201 -4.33 19.02 -10.22
C PRO A 201 -4.60 17.55 -9.96
N ALA A 202 -3.87 16.93 -9.05
CA ALA A 202 -4.05 15.53 -8.68
C ALA A 202 -5.42 15.27 -8.05
N VAL A 203 -5.95 16.22 -7.26
CA VAL A 203 -7.27 16.09 -6.63
C VAL A 203 -8.38 16.21 -7.67
N LYS A 204 -8.24 17.12 -8.64
CA LYS A 204 -9.19 17.21 -9.77
C LYS A 204 -9.27 15.91 -10.55
N GLU A 205 -8.14 15.29 -10.82
CA GLU A 205 -8.09 13.98 -11.48
C GLU A 205 -8.78 12.90 -10.64
N MET A 206 -8.48 12.81 -9.34
CA MET A 206 -9.15 11.89 -8.42
C MET A 206 -10.68 12.10 -8.42
N LEU A 207 -11.14 13.34 -8.37
CA LEU A 207 -12.58 13.66 -8.35
C LEU A 207 -13.27 13.29 -9.65
N SER A 208 -12.61 13.49 -10.81
CA SER A 208 -13.14 13.06 -12.11
C SER A 208 -13.32 11.55 -12.17
N LYS A 209 -12.28 10.78 -11.80
CA LYS A 209 -12.34 9.31 -11.73
C LYS A 209 -13.39 8.83 -10.71
N ALA A 210 -13.50 9.54 -9.59
CA ALA A 210 -14.46 9.19 -8.54
C ALA A 210 -15.92 9.30 -9.03
N GLN A 211 -16.25 10.29 -9.84
CA GLN A 211 -17.58 10.43 -10.41
C GLN A 211 -17.95 9.25 -11.31
N ASP A 212 -17.01 8.77 -12.13
CA ASP A 212 -17.22 7.62 -13.00
C ASP A 212 -17.43 6.32 -12.21
N ILE A 213 -16.67 6.15 -11.13
CA ILE A 213 -16.72 4.94 -10.28
C ILE A 213 -17.96 4.94 -9.39
N LEU A 214 -18.27 6.06 -8.75
CA LEU A 214 -19.34 6.16 -7.75
C LEU A 214 -20.72 6.39 -8.38
N GLY A 215 -20.78 6.95 -9.59
CA GLY A 215 -22.02 7.32 -10.26
C GLY A 215 -22.72 8.57 -9.69
N PHE A 216 -22.04 9.31 -8.80
CA PHE A 216 -22.51 10.57 -8.25
C PHE A 216 -21.36 11.54 -7.98
N ASP A 217 -21.68 12.83 -7.91
CA ASP A 217 -20.73 13.91 -7.64
C ASP A 217 -20.41 13.98 -6.14
N VAL A 218 -19.33 13.29 -5.73
CA VAL A 218 -18.87 13.27 -4.33
C VAL A 218 -18.38 14.63 -3.87
N LEU A 219 -17.79 15.46 -4.76
CA LEU A 219 -17.35 16.81 -4.40
C LEU A 219 -18.54 17.69 -4.03
N LYS A 220 -19.62 17.63 -4.79
CA LYS A 220 -20.85 18.35 -4.49
C LYS A 220 -21.40 17.95 -3.12
N MET A 221 -21.39 16.65 -2.77
CA MET A 221 -21.80 16.18 -1.45
C MET A 221 -20.90 16.75 -0.36
N CYS A 222 -19.58 16.71 -0.54
CA CYS A 222 -18.63 17.27 0.42
C CYS A 222 -18.77 18.77 0.62
N LEU A 223 -19.01 19.55 -0.45
CA LEU A 223 -19.06 21.01 -0.38
C LEU A 223 -20.43 21.55 0.12
N ASN A 224 -21.52 20.92 -0.33
CA ASN A 224 -22.84 21.48 -0.16
C ASN A 224 -23.74 20.66 0.77
N GLY A 225 -23.35 19.42 1.13
CA GLY A 225 -24.17 18.53 1.93
C GLY A 225 -25.44 18.07 1.19
N PRO A 226 -26.55 17.81 1.90
CA PRO A 226 -26.73 18.08 3.34
C PRO A 226 -25.90 17.16 4.25
N GLU A 227 -25.71 17.55 5.52
CA GLU A 227 -24.88 16.81 6.49
C GLU A 227 -25.39 15.39 6.68
N GLU A 228 -26.71 15.21 6.75
CA GLU A 228 -27.35 13.91 6.94
C GLU A 228 -27.01 12.91 5.82
N VAL A 229 -26.92 13.38 4.57
CA VAL A 229 -26.53 12.54 3.43
C VAL A 229 -25.04 12.23 3.47
N LEU A 230 -24.20 13.19 3.88
CA LEU A 230 -22.76 12.97 4.03
C LEU A 230 -22.46 12.02 5.21
N GLU A 231 -23.37 11.89 6.19
CA GLU A 231 -23.28 10.94 7.32
C GLU A 231 -23.65 9.50 6.89
N GLU A 232 -24.38 9.30 5.77
CA GLU A 232 -24.70 7.95 5.28
C GLU A 232 -23.41 7.16 4.99
N THR A 233 -23.31 5.95 5.54
CA THR A 233 -22.06 5.16 5.50
C THR A 233 -21.54 4.93 4.07
N LYS A 234 -22.45 4.67 3.12
CA LYS A 234 -22.12 4.46 1.69
C LYS A 234 -21.60 5.72 0.99
N ILE A 235 -21.94 6.92 1.49
CA ILE A 235 -21.47 8.22 0.96
C ILE A 235 -20.23 8.65 1.73
N CYS A 236 -20.26 8.54 3.05
CA CYS A 236 -19.18 8.97 3.94
C CYS A 236 -17.85 8.27 3.63
N GLN A 237 -17.86 6.94 3.45
CA GLN A 237 -16.62 6.18 3.30
C GLN A 237 -15.85 6.56 2.02
N PRO A 238 -16.44 6.60 0.82
CA PRO A 238 -15.76 7.12 -0.37
C PRO A 238 -15.28 8.57 -0.20
N ALA A 239 -16.13 9.44 0.38
CA ALA A 239 -15.77 10.84 0.59
C ALA A 239 -14.55 11.01 1.50
N MET A 240 -14.48 10.24 2.61
CA MET A 240 -13.35 10.25 3.54
C MET A 240 -12.08 9.66 2.94
N PHE A 241 -12.19 8.61 2.11
CA PHE A 241 -11.06 8.03 1.39
C PHE A 241 -10.43 9.06 0.44
N ILE A 242 -11.26 9.72 -0.38
CA ILE A 242 -10.82 10.80 -1.27
C ILE A 242 -10.20 11.94 -0.48
N ALA A 243 -10.83 12.36 0.61
CA ALA A 243 -10.33 13.45 1.45
C ALA A 243 -8.96 13.12 2.07
N GLY A 244 -8.75 11.88 2.53
CA GLY A 244 -7.46 11.44 3.03
C GLY A 244 -6.36 11.48 1.96
N LEU A 245 -6.64 11.00 0.74
CA LEU A 245 -5.69 11.05 -0.37
C LEU A 245 -5.45 12.47 -0.88
N ALA A 246 -6.47 13.33 -0.92
CA ALA A 246 -6.32 14.75 -1.22
C ALA A 246 -5.42 15.46 -0.20
N GLY A 247 -5.54 15.08 1.08
CA GLY A 247 -4.64 15.55 2.13
C GLY A 247 -3.20 15.10 1.93
N VAL A 248 -2.98 13.89 1.40
CA VAL A 248 -1.62 13.43 1.04
C VAL A 248 -1.03 14.31 -0.06
N GLU A 249 -1.80 14.67 -1.09
CA GLU A 249 -1.34 15.55 -2.16
C GLU A 249 -1.06 16.97 -1.66
N LYS A 250 -1.87 17.49 -0.73
CA LYS A 250 -1.58 18.75 -0.05
C LYS A 250 -0.26 18.68 0.73
N LEU A 251 -0.10 17.63 1.55
CA LEU A 251 1.14 17.44 2.32
C LEU A 251 2.35 17.24 1.41
N ARG A 252 2.18 16.58 0.26
CA ARG A 252 3.23 16.44 -0.76
C ARG A 252 3.68 17.79 -1.29
N GLY A 253 2.74 18.70 -1.54
CA GLY A 253 3.05 20.06 -1.97
C GLY A 253 3.73 20.91 -0.88
N GLU A 254 3.39 20.70 0.38
CA GLU A 254 3.94 21.44 1.52
C GLU A 254 5.27 20.86 2.02
N ARG A 255 5.39 19.52 2.05
CA ARG A 255 6.54 18.78 2.55
C ARG A 255 6.63 17.41 1.90
N GLU A 256 7.15 17.35 0.70
CA GLU A 256 7.27 16.12 -0.10
C GLU A 256 7.94 14.98 0.67
N GLU A 257 9.03 15.28 1.38
CA GLU A 257 9.77 14.29 2.15
C GLU A 257 8.93 13.60 3.23
N ALA A 258 7.97 14.29 3.85
CA ALA A 258 7.09 13.70 4.86
C ALA A 258 6.22 12.59 4.25
N VAL A 259 5.81 12.73 2.99
CA VAL A 259 5.07 11.69 2.26
C VAL A 259 6.01 10.62 1.72
N ARG A 260 7.08 11.02 1.04
CA ARG A 260 8.03 10.12 0.39
C ARG A 260 8.78 9.24 1.38
N ARG A 261 9.20 9.81 2.52
CA ARG A 261 10.06 9.18 3.51
C ARG A 261 9.38 8.87 4.84
N CYS A 262 8.03 8.95 4.96
CA CYS A 262 7.38 8.52 6.19
C CYS A 262 7.74 7.07 6.53
N GLN A 263 8.00 6.83 7.81
CA GLN A 263 8.36 5.51 8.31
C GLN A 263 7.15 4.58 8.30
N VAL A 264 5.96 5.11 8.66
CA VAL A 264 4.80 4.29 8.93
C VAL A 264 3.50 5.01 8.59
N LEU A 265 2.51 4.23 8.23
CA LEU A 265 1.13 4.65 7.97
C LEU A 265 0.19 3.92 8.93
N ALA A 266 -0.88 4.58 9.33
CA ALA A 266 -1.99 3.95 10.01
C ALA A 266 -3.28 4.72 9.74
N GLY A 267 -4.42 4.04 9.78
CA GLY A 267 -5.71 4.67 9.61
C GLY A 267 -6.76 4.07 10.53
N LEU A 268 -7.69 4.90 11.00
CA LEU A 268 -8.76 4.49 11.88
C LEU A 268 -9.91 3.93 11.05
N SER A 269 -10.21 2.63 11.17
CA SER A 269 -11.29 1.95 10.45
C SER A 269 -11.20 2.16 8.94
N LEU A 270 -12.01 3.04 8.35
CA LEU A 270 -11.92 3.41 6.93
C LEU A 270 -10.54 3.94 6.55
N GLY A 271 -9.91 4.74 7.42
CA GLY A 271 -8.58 5.30 7.18
C GLY A 271 -7.50 4.25 6.91
N GLU A 272 -7.70 3.01 7.34
CA GLU A 272 -6.80 1.89 7.02
C GLU A 272 -6.72 1.62 5.51
N TYR A 273 -7.84 1.76 4.80
CA TYR A 273 -7.86 1.66 3.33
C TYR A 273 -7.09 2.81 2.68
N THR A 274 -7.22 4.02 3.22
CA THR A 274 -6.41 5.18 2.77
C THR A 274 -4.92 4.91 3.00
N ALA A 275 -4.54 4.40 4.18
CA ALA A 275 -3.15 4.06 4.49
C ALA A 275 -2.59 2.99 3.54
N LEU A 276 -3.37 1.95 3.23
CA LEU A 276 -2.98 0.88 2.31
C LEU A 276 -2.85 1.38 0.86
N CYS A 277 -3.73 2.28 0.42
CA CYS A 277 -3.61 2.93 -0.88
C CYS A 277 -2.32 3.76 -0.98
N VAL A 278 -2.01 4.55 0.04
CA VAL A 278 -0.74 5.32 0.13
C VAL A 278 0.47 4.39 0.19
N ALA A 279 0.34 3.21 0.78
CA ALA A 279 1.36 2.18 0.77
C ALA A 279 1.51 1.47 -0.59
N GLY A 280 0.62 1.74 -1.56
CA GLY A 280 0.65 1.17 -2.90
C GLY A 280 0.08 -0.25 -3.00
N VAL A 281 -0.73 -0.69 -2.00
CA VAL A 281 -1.36 -2.02 -2.03
C VAL A 281 -2.40 -2.10 -3.14
N PHE A 282 -3.14 -1.03 -3.39
CA PHE A 282 -4.09 -0.90 -4.48
C PHE A 282 -4.08 0.51 -5.07
N SER A 283 -4.55 0.64 -6.30
CA SER A 283 -4.71 1.93 -6.98
C SER A 283 -5.77 2.79 -6.30
N PHE A 284 -5.85 4.05 -6.67
CA PHE A 284 -6.95 4.94 -6.24
C PHE A 284 -8.30 4.36 -6.64
N GLU A 285 -8.43 3.91 -7.87
CA GLU A 285 -9.66 3.40 -8.46
C GLU A 285 -10.12 2.11 -7.76
N ASP A 286 -9.21 1.17 -7.54
CA ASP A 286 -9.50 -0.09 -6.84
C ASP A 286 -9.84 0.17 -5.37
N GLY A 287 -9.08 1.05 -4.70
CA GLY A 287 -9.35 1.46 -3.32
C GLY A 287 -10.70 2.15 -3.16
N LEU A 288 -11.05 3.06 -4.08
CA LEU A 288 -12.34 3.75 -4.07
C LEU A 288 -13.49 2.76 -4.28
N THR A 289 -13.33 1.80 -5.19
CA THR A 289 -14.31 0.73 -5.41
C THR A 289 -14.50 -0.09 -4.14
N LEU A 290 -13.41 -0.52 -3.49
CA LEU A 290 -13.48 -1.29 -2.24
C LEU A 290 -14.16 -0.53 -1.11
N VAL A 291 -13.84 0.75 -0.89
CA VAL A 291 -14.47 1.52 0.20
C VAL A 291 -15.93 1.86 -0.09
N SER A 292 -16.32 2.00 -1.36
CA SER A 292 -17.71 2.14 -1.77
C SER A 292 -18.52 0.88 -1.45
N LEU A 293 -18.00 -0.30 -1.82
CA LEU A 293 -18.60 -1.59 -1.48
C LEU A 293 -18.66 -1.80 0.03
N ARG A 294 -17.57 -1.48 0.75
CA ARG A 294 -17.52 -1.55 2.21
C ARG A 294 -18.60 -0.70 2.85
N GLY A 295 -18.72 0.55 2.44
CA GLY A 295 -19.75 1.47 2.95
C GLY A 295 -21.16 0.93 2.73
N LYS A 296 -21.45 0.44 1.53
CA LYS A 296 -22.72 -0.17 1.16
C LYS A 296 -23.03 -1.40 2.02
N TYR A 297 -22.11 -2.35 2.13
CA TYR A 297 -22.34 -3.61 2.86
C TYR A 297 -22.47 -3.37 4.37
N MET A 298 -21.69 -2.45 4.94
CA MET A 298 -21.83 -2.05 6.35
C MET A 298 -23.18 -1.38 6.63
N GLU A 299 -23.67 -0.53 5.72
CA GLU A 299 -24.99 0.09 5.83
C GLU A 299 -26.10 -0.96 5.74
N GLU A 300 -26.02 -1.89 4.79
CA GLU A 300 -26.96 -3.02 4.69
C GLU A 300 -26.99 -3.87 5.96
N ALA A 301 -25.82 -4.20 6.53
CA ALA A 301 -25.73 -4.94 7.78
C ALA A 301 -26.30 -4.16 8.98
N ALA A 302 -26.12 -2.85 9.00
CA ALA A 302 -26.67 -1.97 10.03
C ALA A 302 -28.20 -1.87 10.02
N MET A 303 -28.83 -2.16 8.88
CA MET A 303 -30.30 -2.19 8.77
C MET A 303 -30.94 -3.47 9.33
N VAL A 304 -30.11 -4.48 9.68
CA VAL A 304 -30.60 -5.73 10.26
C VAL A 304 -30.79 -5.56 11.76
N GLY A 305 -32.02 -5.32 12.17
CA GLY A 305 -32.38 -5.02 13.55
C GLY A 305 -32.02 -3.59 13.96
N LYS A 306 -32.22 -3.29 15.24
CA LYS A 306 -31.82 -2.00 15.80
C LYS A 306 -30.44 -2.10 16.43
N GLN A 307 -29.53 -1.29 15.95
CA GLN A 307 -28.13 -1.27 16.37
C GLN A 307 -27.76 0.11 16.87
N ALA A 308 -26.77 0.17 17.78
CA ALA A 308 -26.29 1.42 18.35
C ALA A 308 -24.81 1.36 18.69
N MET A 309 -24.20 2.53 18.87
CA MET A 309 -22.84 2.70 19.39
C MET A 309 -22.82 3.68 20.56
N LEU A 310 -21.92 3.44 21.51
CA LEU A 310 -21.73 4.22 22.72
C LEU A 310 -20.25 4.57 22.92
N SER A 311 -19.94 5.85 23.06
CA SER A 311 -18.62 6.32 23.46
C SER A 311 -18.50 6.29 24.98
N ILE A 312 -17.48 5.59 25.50
CA ILE A 312 -17.21 5.45 26.94
C ILE A 312 -15.80 5.92 27.25
N ALA A 313 -15.67 6.71 28.31
CA ALA A 313 -14.37 7.09 28.86
C ALA A 313 -14.32 6.95 30.37
N GLY A 314 -13.13 6.66 30.91
CA GLY A 314 -12.86 6.62 32.35
C GLY A 314 -12.95 5.23 32.99
N LEU A 315 -13.24 4.18 32.24
CA LEU A 315 -13.28 2.79 32.74
C LEU A 315 -12.08 1.99 32.22
N GLU A 316 -11.59 1.07 33.07
CA GLU A 316 -10.58 0.09 32.63
C GLU A 316 -11.23 -0.96 31.71
N LYS A 317 -10.47 -1.44 30.73
CA LYS A 317 -10.95 -2.42 29.72
C LYS A 317 -11.59 -3.66 30.33
N PRO A 318 -10.96 -4.37 31.33
CA PRO A 318 -11.57 -5.55 31.92
C PRO A 318 -12.92 -5.29 32.59
N LYS A 319 -13.07 -4.11 33.23
CA LYS A 319 -14.33 -3.67 33.83
C LYS A 319 -15.38 -3.43 32.76
N LEU A 320 -15.02 -2.77 31.68
CA LEU A 320 -15.92 -2.49 30.56
C LEU A 320 -16.38 -3.77 29.86
N GLU A 321 -15.49 -4.74 29.63
CA GLU A 321 -15.81 -6.04 29.08
C GLU A 321 -16.82 -6.81 29.96
N ALA A 322 -16.69 -6.72 31.28
CA ALA A 322 -17.66 -7.30 32.22
C ALA A 322 -19.03 -6.63 32.10
N LEU A 323 -19.07 -5.29 31.99
CA LEU A 323 -20.32 -4.54 31.80
C LEU A 323 -20.98 -4.85 30.46
N CYS A 324 -20.22 -5.00 29.38
CA CYS A 324 -20.74 -5.43 28.08
C CYS A 324 -21.42 -6.80 28.17
N LYS A 325 -20.78 -7.76 28.84
CA LYS A 325 -21.36 -9.09 29.06
C LYS A 325 -22.64 -9.04 29.90
N GLU A 326 -22.67 -8.18 30.90
CA GLU A 326 -23.85 -7.98 31.74
C GLU A 326 -25.00 -7.35 30.96
N ALA A 327 -24.72 -6.29 30.17
CA ALA A 327 -25.70 -5.64 29.32
C ALA A 327 -26.31 -6.60 28.30
N ALA A 328 -25.50 -7.39 27.62
CA ALA A 328 -25.98 -8.42 26.69
C ALA A 328 -26.83 -9.49 27.37
N LYS A 329 -26.45 -9.88 28.61
CA LYS A 329 -27.22 -10.84 29.40
C LYS A 329 -28.60 -10.31 29.82
N GLN A 330 -28.71 -9.01 30.11
CA GLN A 330 -29.98 -8.37 30.44
C GLN A 330 -30.97 -8.39 29.27
N GLU A 331 -30.50 -8.19 28.02
CA GLU A 331 -31.34 -8.29 26.83
C GLU A 331 -31.69 -9.76 26.53
N GLY A 332 -30.73 -10.66 26.65
CA GLY A 332 -30.89 -12.10 26.34
C GLY A 332 -30.94 -12.39 24.84
N GLY A 333 -31.24 -13.63 24.48
CA GLY A 333 -31.41 -14.04 23.09
C GLY A 333 -30.16 -13.86 22.21
N ARG A 334 -30.26 -13.07 21.16
CA ARG A 334 -29.18 -12.75 20.21
C ARG A 334 -28.53 -11.41 20.50
N ALA A 335 -28.53 -10.98 21.74
CA ALA A 335 -27.94 -9.73 22.19
C ALA A 335 -26.46 -9.63 21.86
N VAL A 336 -26.02 -8.49 21.39
CA VAL A 336 -24.62 -8.16 21.14
C VAL A 336 -24.26 -6.88 21.85
N CYS A 337 -23.17 -6.91 22.62
CA CYS A 337 -22.58 -5.73 23.24
C CYS A 337 -21.07 -5.93 23.33
N GLU A 338 -20.32 -5.28 22.46
CA GLU A 338 -18.89 -5.53 22.28
C GLU A 338 -18.11 -4.21 22.27
N ILE A 339 -16.83 -4.25 22.68
CA ILE A 339 -15.91 -3.13 22.44
C ILE A 339 -15.61 -3.11 20.94
N ALA A 340 -15.94 -2.00 20.30
CA ALA A 340 -15.74 -1.77 18.88
C ALA A 340 -14.42 -1.06 18.56
N ASN A 341 -13.99 -0.14 19.43
CA ASN A 341 -12.72 0.57 19.26
C ASN A 341 -12.03 0.79 20.61
N GLU A 342 -10.70 0.62 20.62
CA GLU A 342 -9.79 1.01 21.71
C GLU A 342 -9.04 2.27 21.26
N LEU A 343 -9.51 3.45 21.66
CA LEU A 343 -9.12 4.72 21.06
C LEU A 343 -7.96 5.43 21.78
N PHE A 344 -8.00 5.40 23.12
CA PHE A 344 -7.00 6.00 24.02
C PHE A 344 -7.14 5.38 25.41
N PRO A 345 -6.21 5.61 26.36
CA PRO A 345 -6.29 5.04 27.70
C PRO A 345 -7.64 5.27 28.36
N LYS A 346 -8.34 4.18 28.69
CA LYS A 346 -9.71 4.19 29.26
C LYS A 346 -10.75 4.85 28.35
N GLY A 347 -10.48 4.93 27.05
CA GLY A 347 -11.38 5.51 26.04
C GLY A 347 -11.75 4.51 24.97
N PHE A 348 -13.04 4.18 24.88
CA PHE A 348 -13.56 3.13 24.04
C PHE A 348 -14.81 3.59 23.28
N SER A 349 -15.12 2.93 22.18
CA SER A 349 -16.50 2.84 21.73
C SER A 349 -16.97 1.40 21.82
N CYS A 350 -18.18 1.23 22.31
CA CYS A 350 -18.88 -0.06 22.34
C CYS A 350 -20.03 -0.03 21.34
N ALA A 351 -20.35 -1.19 20.77
CA ALA A 351 -21.42 -1.31 19.79
C ALA A 351 -22.16 -2.65 19.96
N GLY A 352 -23.40 -2.67 19.50
CA GLY A 352 -24.23 -3.85 19.61
C GLY A 352 -25.70 -3.58 19.30
N THR A 353 -26.56 -4.45 19.80
CA THR A 353 -28.00 -4.27 19.75
C THR A 353 -28.42 -3.06 20.59
N GLU A 354 -29.37 -2.28 20.10
CA GLU A 354 -29.79 -1.01 20.74
C GLU A 354 -30.16 -1.20 22.23
N PRO A 355 -30.93 -2.25 22.63
CA PRO A 355 -31.25 -2.47 24.06
C PRO A 355 -30.02 -2.77 24.92
N SER A 356 -29.08 -3.60 24.43
CA SER A 356 -27.84 -3.88 25.14
C SER A 356 -26.97 -2.63 25.31
N ILE A 357 -26.88 -1.78 24.27
CA ILE A 357 -26.09 -0.55 24.34
C ILE A 357 -26.76 0.48 25.29
N ALA A 358 -28.09 0.54 25.33
CA ALA A 358 -28.81 1.36 26.31
C ALA A 358 -28.55 0.87 27.74
N ALA A 359 -28.63 -0.45 27.98
CA ALA A 359 -28.29 -1.05 29.27
C ALA A 359 -26.83 -0.78 29.65
N LEU A 360 -25.89 -0.92 28.69
CA LEU A 360 -24.48 -0.64 28.94
C LEU A 360 -24.25 0.81 29.35
N LYS A 361 -24.98 1.78 28.77
CA LYS A 361 -24.87 3.18 29.14
C LYS A 361 -25.17 3.37 30.64
N ASP A 362 -26.30 2.84 31.09
CA ASP A 362 -26.71 2.94 32.50
C ASP A 362 -25.72 2.24 33.43
N LEU A 363 -25.24 1.04 33.04
CA LEU A 363 -24.23 0.30 33.80
C LEU A 363 -22.90 1.04 33.88
N ALA A 364 -22.45 1.66 32.76
CA ALA A 364 -21.20 2.41 32.72
C ALA A 364 -21.27 3.70 33.59
N GLU A 365 -22.39 4.41 33.55
CA GLU A 365 -22.62 5.58 34.41
C GLU A 365 -22.59 5.20 35.89
N LYS A 366 -23.31 4.14 36.30
CA LYS A 366 -23.28 3.60 37.66
C LYS A 366 -21.90 3.09 38.08
N ALA A 367 -21.12 2.62 37.14
CA ALA A 367 -19.76 2.13 37.38
C ALA A 367 -18.71 3.25 37.50
N GLY A 368 -19.13 4.52 37.30
CA GLY A 368 -18.27 5.71 37.43
C GLY A 368 -17.55 6.09 36.13
N ALA A 369 -18.12 5.78 34.98
CA ALA A 369 -17.62 6.31 33.71
C ALA A 369 -17.62 7.84 33.71
N LEU A 370 -16.53 8.46 33.22
CA LEU A 370 -16.45 9.90 33.05
C LEU A 370 -17.29 10.40 31.88
N GLN A 371 -17.55 9.52 30.94
CA GLN A 371 -18.42 9.75 29.76
C GLN A 371 -19.08 8.44 29.36
N ALA A 372 -20.39 8.51 29.07
CA ALA A 372 -21.15 7.46 28.39
C ALA A 372 -22.16 8.13 27.45
N LYS A 373 -21.75 8.35 26.16
CA LYS A 373 -22.53 9.13 25.20
C LYS A 373 -22.87 8.29 23.97
N MET A 374 -24.16 8.21 23.65
CA MET A 374 -24.63 7.60 22.41
C MET A 374 -24.03 8.32 21.19
N LEU A 375 -23.56 7.57 20.22
CA LEU A 375 -23.08 8.10 18.95
C LEU A 375 -24.23 8.21 17.95
N LYS A 376 -24.12 9.15 17.02
CA LYS A 376 -25.15 9.35 15.98
C LYS A 376 -25.18 8.23 14.91
N THR A 377 -24.17 7.35 14.90
CA THR A 377 -24.09 6.27 13.90
C THR A 377 -25.19 5.22 14.12
N GLN A 378 -25.71 4.66 13.06
CA GLN A 378 -26.83 3.72 13.08
C GLN A 378 -26.41 2.24 13.09
N GLY A 379 -25.10 1.92 12.98
CA GLY A 379 -24.61 0.56 12.88
C GLY A 379 -23.69 0.15 14.03
N ALA A 380 -23.77 -1.12 14.43
CA ALA A 380 -22.85 -1.72 15.40
C ALA A 380 -21.54 -2.15 14.71
N PHE A 381 -20.81 -1.16 14.17
CA PHE A 381 -19.57 -1.40 13.45
C PHE A 381 -18.51 -2.05 14.35
N HIS A 382 -17.66 -2.89 13.75
CA HIS A 382 -16.57 -3.61 14.42
C HIS A 382 -17.05 -4.60 15.50
N THR A 383 -18.22 -5.17 15.30
CA THR A 383 -18.79 -6.24 16.14
C THR A 383 -19.23 -7.42 15.28
N SER A 384 -19.62 -8.51 15.93
CA SER A 384 -20.18 -9.70 15.28
C SER A 384 -21.41 -9.40 14.40
N LEU A 385 -22.15 -8.31 14.64
CA LEU A 385 -23.29 -7.87 13.79
C LEU A 385 -22.87 -7.46 12.38
N MET A 386 -21.60 -7.20 12.15
CA MET A 386 -21.06 -6.90 10.80
C MET A 386 -20.66 -8.17 10.01
N ALA A 387 -20.97 -9.38 10.50
CA ALA A 387 -20.64 -10.62 9.80
C ALA A 387 -21.18 -10.67 8.35
N PRO A 388 -22.41 -10.23 8.04
CA PRO A 388 -22.89 -10.23 6.65
C PRO A 388 -22.10 -9.26 5.74
N ALA A 389 -21.66 -8.13 6.27
CA ALA A 389 -20.82 -7.19 5.54
C ALA A 389 -19.42 -7.76 5.30
N LYS A 390 -18.86 -8.46 6.30
CA LYS A 390 -17.57 -9.14 6.22
C LYS A 390 -17.55 -10.20 5.10
N GLU A 391 -18.60 -11.00 4.97
CA GLU A 391 -18.70 -12.02 3.92
C GLU A 391 -18.67 -11.36 2.53
N LYS A 392 -19.59 -10.43 2.27
CA LYS A 392 -19.67 -9.73 0.98
C LYS A 392 -18.39 -8.95 0.63
N LEU A 393 -17.82 -8.26 1.60
CA LEU A 393 -16.57 -7.53 1.39
C LEU A 393 -15.39 -8.49 1.21
N GLY A 394 -15.43 -9.65 1.88
CA GLY A 394 -14.45 -10.71 1.72
C GLY A 394 -14.36 -11.20 0.27
N ASP A 395 -15.50 -11.43 -0.36
CA ASP A 395 -15.57 -11.83 -1.78
C ASP A 395 -14.99 -10.72 -2.68
N ALA A 396 -15.36 -9.46 -2.44
CA ALA A 396 -14.82 -8.33 -3.21
C ALA A 396 -13.29 -8.15 -3.04
N LEU A 397 -12.76 -8.42 -1.84
CA LEU A 397 -11.32 -8.38 -1.58
C LEU A 397 -10.58 -9.52 -2.29
N GLU A 398 -11.16 -10.72 -2.34
CA GLU A 398 -10.59 -11.83 -3.09
C GLU A 398 -10.60 -11.58 -4.61
N GLU A 399 -11.67 -11.01 -5.14
CA GLU A 399 -11.74 -10.58 -6.55
C GLU A 399 -10.70 -9.50 -6.88
N MET A 400 -10.40 -8.61 -5.92
CA MET A 400 -9.43 -7.55 -6.08
C MET A 400 -7.97 -8.03 -5.90
N LEU A 401 -7.76 -9.14 -5.19
CA LEU A 401 -6.43 -9.65 -4.82
C LEU A 401 -5.43 -9.74 -5.98
N PRO A 402 -5.81 -10.19 -7.20
CA PRO A 402 -4.87 -10.23 -8.34
C PRO A 402 -4.33 -8.86 -8.76
N LYS A 403 -5.02 -7.77 -8.43
CA LYS A 403 -4.60 -6.39 -8.72
C LYS A 403 -3.81 -5.76 -7.59
N MET A 404 -3.85 -6.34 -6.39
CA MET A 404 -3.14 -5.83 -5.22
C MET A 404 -1.65 -6.06 -5.36
N ARG A 405 -0.88 -5.15 -4.78
CA ARG A 405 0.59 -5.22 -4.74
C ARG A 405 1.09 -5.29 -3.29
N PRO A 406 2.27 -5.85 -3.04
CA PRO A 406 2.91 -5.76 -1.75
C PRO A 406 3.04 -4.28 -1.31
N PRO A 407 2.79 -3.95 -0.04
CA PRO A 407 2.96 -2.58 0.45
C PRO A 407 4.41 -2.13 0.29
N THR A 408 4.60 -0.87 -0.07
CA THR A 408 5.93 -0.23 -0.18
C THR A 408 6.33 0.49 1.12
N LYS A 409 5.41 0.64 2.06
CA LYS A 409 5.59 1.29 3.35
C LYS A 409 5.04 0.43 4.48
N GLN A 410 5.50 0.70 5.69
CA GLN A 410 4.98 0.05 6.89
C GLN A 410 3.56 0.52 7.19
N VAL A 411 2.63 -0.40 7.48
CA VAL A 411 1.24 -0.08 7.83
C VAL A 411 0.84 -0.83 9.09
N TYR A 412 0.34 -0.11 10.11
CA TYR A 412 -0.26 -0.75 11.28
C TYR A 412 -1.73 -1.08 11.02
N MET A 413 -2.10 -2.34 11.29
CA MET A 413 -3.42 -2.87 10.98
C MET A 413 -4.34 -2.85 12.20
N ASN A 414 -5.59 -2.43 12.01
CA ASN A 414 -6.56 -2.19 13.09
C ASN A 414 -6.91 -3.44 13.89
N ALA A 415 -7.13 -4.57 13.20
CA ALA A 415 -7.61 -5.80 13.84
C ALA A 415 -6.55 -6.50 14.70
N SER A 416 -5.28 -6.17 14.54
CA SER A 416 -4.17 -6.86 15.21
C SER A 416 -3.21 -5.94 15.96
N ALA A 417 -3.25 -4.63 15.69
CA ALA A 417 -2.20 -3.67 16.07
C ALA A 417 -0.79 -4.11 15.64
N GLN A 418 -0.69 -5.01 14.65
CA GLN A 418 0.57 -5.50 14.12
C GLN A 418 0.98 -4.73 12.87
N LEU A 419 2.27 -4.75 12.61
CA LEU A 419 2.90 -4.07 11.51
C LEU A 419 2.93 -4.98 10.27
N VAL A 420 2.28 -4.54 9.20
CA VAL A 420 2.52 -5.05 7.85
C VAL A 420 3.73 -4.33 7.27
N LYS A 421 4.74 -5.09 6.88
CA LYS A 421 6.03 -4.58 6.38
C LYS A 421 6.00 -4.41 4.85
N PRO A 422 6.88 -3.56 4.29
CA PRO A 422 7.13 -3.56 2.85
C PRO A 422 7.41 -4.97 2.32
N GLY A 423 6.78 -5.34 1.20
CA GLY A 423 6.93 -6.66 0.61
C GLY A 423 6.00 -7.75 1.18
N THR A 424 5.18 -7.46 2.20
CA THR A 424 4.20 -8.43 2.73
C THR A 424 3.22 -8.86 1.63
N ASN A 425 2.91 -10.15 1.57
CA ASN A 425 1.98 -10.69 0.59
C ASN A 425 0.58 -10.03 0.75
N PRO A 426 -0.02 -9.48 -0.32
CA PRO A 426 -1.35 -8.88 -0.28
C PRO A 426 -2.43 -9.79 0.30
N LYS A 427 -2.31 -11.10 0.16
CA LYS A 427 -3.24 -12.07 0.78
C LYS A 427 -3.32 -11.94 2.31
N GLU A 428 -2.20 -11.65 2.97
CA GLU A 428 -2.20 -11.39 4.42
C GLU A 428 -2.95 -10.11 4.77
N VAL A 429 -2.81 -9.08 3.92
CA VAL A 429 -3.54 -7.80 4.07
C VAL A 429 -5.05 -8.05 3.92
N VAL A 430 -5.46 -8.84 2.93
CA VAL A 430 -6.87 -9.21 2.71
C VAL A 430 -7.46 -9.89 3.94
N GLU A 431 -6.76 -10.86 4.54
CA GLU A 431 -7.23 -11.54 5.75
C GLU A 431 -7.38 -10.59 6.96
N LEU A 432 -6.49 -9.60 7.09
CA LEU A 432 -6.60 -8.58 8.13
C LEU A 432 -7.78 -7.62 7.88
N LEU A 433 -8.01 -7.22 6.63
CA LEU A 433 -9.16 -6.38 6.24
C LEU A 433 -10.51 -7.10 6.45
N LYS A 434 -10.59 -8.41 6.16
CA LYS A 434 -11.76 -9.23 6.48
C LYS A 434 -12.04 -9.25 7.98
N LYS A 435 -11.01 -9.40 8.81
CA LYS A 435 -11.14 -9.39 10.27
C LYS A 435 -11.58 -8.03 10.81
N GLN A 436 -11.13 -6.93 10.20
CA GLN A 436 -11.37 -5.57 10.67
C GLN A 436 -12.85 -5.27 10.89
N LEU A 437 -13.78 -5.79 10.05
CA LEU A 437 -15.20 -5.45 10.15
C LEU A 437 -15.86 -6.01 11.41
N THR A 438 -15.37 -7.13 11.94
CA THR A 438 -15.97 -7.85 13.06
C THR A 438 -15.07 -7.90 14.31
N CYS A 439 -13.95 -7.20 14.29
CA CYS A 439 -13.01 -7.13 15.42
C CYS A 439 -12.82 -5.67 15.87
N PRO A 440 -12.45 -5.45 17.13
CA PRO A 440 -12.13 -4.13 17.62
C PRO A 440 -11.02 -3.46 16.82
N VAL A 441 -11.16 -2.15 16.59
CA VAL A 441 -10.07 -1.30 16.11
C VAL A 441 -9.11 -1.03 17.26
N LEU A 442 -7.91 -1.58 17.19
CA LEU A 442 -6.86 -1.45 18.21
C LEU A 442 -6.01 -0.19 17.96
N TRP A 443 -6.65 0.99 18.08
CA TRP A 443 -6.00 2.27 17.74
C TRP A 443 -4.91 2.68 18.75
N GLU A 444 -5.25 2.71 20.04
CA GLU A 444 -4.26 3.03 21.08
C GLU A 444 -3.06 2.06 21.04
N PRO A 445 -3.24 0.73 20.98
CA PRO A 445 -2.12 -0.21 20.83
C PRO A 445 -1.24 0.08 19.61
N SER A 446 -1.85 0.40 18.45
CA SER A 446 -1.12 0.73 17.23
C SER A 446 -0.29 2.00 17.38
N VAL A 447 -0.86 3.08 17.93
CA VAL A 447 -0.14 4.34 18.17
C VAL A 447 1.02 4.14 19.15
N ARG A 448 0.81 3.41 20.24
CA ARG A 448 1.88 3.09 21.20
C ARG A 448 3.00 2.27 20.58
N ALA A 449 2.65 1.34 19.69
CA ALA A 449 3.64 0.55 18.96
C ALA A 449 4.46 1.42 18.00
N MET A 450 3.84 2.38 17.31
CA MET A 450 4.54 3.35 16.46
C MET A 450 5.51 4.22 17.25
N ILE A 451 5.06 4.77 18.40
CA ILE A 451 5.92 5.58 19.30
C ILE A 451 7.11 4.74 19.79
N LYS A 452 6.86 3.50 20.23
CA LYS A 452 7.90 2.57 20.65
C LYS A 452 8.89 2.21 19.52
N ALA A 453 8.43 2.20 18.29
CA ALA A 453 9.26 2.00 17.10
C ALA A 453 10.07 3.24 16.68
N GLY A 454 10.00 4.33 17.46
CA GLY A 454 10.78 5.55 17.26
C GLY A 454 10.13 6.56 16.32
N VAL A 455 8.84 6.47 16.07
CA VAL A 455 8.10 7.52 15.35
C VAL A 455 7.91 8.71 16.29
N GLU A 456 8.38 9.88 15.88
CA GLU A 456 8.41 11.10 16.70
C GLU A 456 7.40 12.15 16.23
N GLU A 457 7.26 12.33 14.92
CA GLU A 457 6.38 13.31 14.30
C GLU A 457 5.20 12.62 13.63
N PHE A 458 3.98 13.13 13.85
CA PHE A 458 2.78 12.58 13.21
C PHE A 458 2.03 13.65 12.42
N TYR A 459 1.40 13.21 11.33
CA TYR A 459 0.46 14.01 10.56
C TYR A 459 -0.90 13.31 10.57
N GLU A 460 -1.91 13.98 11.10
CA GLU A 460 -3.30 13.60 10.81
C GLU A 460 -3.67 14.20 9.46
N VAL A 461 -3.89 13.32 8.47
CA VAL A 461 -4.10 13.67 7.07
C VAL A 461 -5.55 13.42 6.70
N GLY A 462 -6.33 14.47 6.54
CA GLY A 462 -7.75 14.41 6.24
C GLY A 462 -8.59 15.40 7.02
N PRO A 463 -9.93 15.25 7.00
CA PRO A 463 -10.84 16.17 7.65
C PRO A 463 -10.73 16.12 9.17
N MET A 464 -10.97 17.28 9.82
CA MET A 464 -10.99 17.46 11.28
C MET A 464 -9.65 17.18 12.00
N LYS A 465 -9.72 17.04 13.34
CA LYS A 465 -8.58 16.87 14.26
C LYS A 465 -8.89 15.82 15.32
N GLN A 466 -9.60 14.76 14.96
CA GLN A 466 -10.03 13.74 15.92
C GLN A 466 -8.89 12.85 16.40
N ILE A 467 -8.00 12.46 15.48
CA ILE A 467 -6.82 11.66 15.84
C ILE A 467 -5.91 12.48 16.74
N LYS A 468 -5.65 13.74 16.41
CA LYS A 468 -4.84 14.62 17.25
C LYS A 468 -5.42 14.79 18.64
N ALA A 469 -6.75 14.85 18.79
CA ALA A 469 -7.40 14.88 20.09
C ALA A 469 -7.19 13.57 20.88
N MET A 470 -7.19 12.42 20.20
CA MET A 470 -6.85 11.12 20.82
C MET A 470 -5.37 11.05 21.21
N MET A 471 -4.46 11.54 20.35
CA MET A 471 -3.02 11.57 20.64
C MET A 471 -2.70 12.30 21.95
N LYS A 472 -3.43 13.37 22.26
CA LYS A 472 -3.28 14.09 23.55
C LYS A 472 -3.49 13.21 24.78
N ARG A 473 -4.36 12.18 24.64
CA ARG A 473 -4.68 11.25 25.72
C ARG A 473 -3.76 10.02 25.72
N ILE A 474 -3.17 9.69 24.58
CA ILE A 474 -2.25 8.55 24.43
C ILE A 474 -0.85 8.95 24.91
N ASP A 475 -0.32 10.05 24.38
CA ASP A 475 1.00 10.60 24.72
C ASP A 475 1.04 12.12 24.50
N SER A 476 1.21 12.87 25.58
CA SER A 476 1.21 14.34 25.55
C SER A 476 2.43 14.94 24.86
N LYS A 477 3.57 14.24 24.84
CA LYS A 477 4.79 14.69 24.14
C LYS A 477 4.59 14.59 22.63
N VAL A 478 4.14 13.44 22.18
CA VAL A 478 3.89 13.17 20.76
C VAL A 478 2.73 14.00 20.23
N TRP A 479 1.72 14.31 21.05
CA TRP A 479 0.66 15.23 20.68
C TRP A 479 1.18 16.61 20.24
N GLY A 480 2.18 17.15 20.94
CA GLY A 480 2.81 18.43 20.57
C GLY A 480 3.47 18.40 19.19
N LEU A 481 3.91 17.22 18.74
CA LEU A 481 4.54 17.00 17.45
C LEU A 481 3.55 16.47 16.39
N THR A 482 2.26 16.33 16.73
CA THR A 482 1.21 15.92 15.80
C THR A 482 0.65 17.13 15.07
N LYS A 483 0.80 17.15 13.76
CA LYS A 483 0.32 18.20 12.85
C LYS A 483 -0.96 17.77 12.17
N ASN A 484 -1.80 18.72 11.76
CA ASN A 484 -2.97 18.47 10.93
C ASN A 484 -2.73 18.92 9.51
N VAL A 485 -3.16 18.09 8.58
CA VAL A 485 -3.26 18.40 7.14
C VAL A 485 -4.74 18.38 6.81
N GLU A 486 -5.41 19.47 7.13
CA GLU A 486 -6.85 19.63 6.93
C GLU A 486 -7.17 19.90 5.45
N VAL A 487 -8.29 19.37 4.94
CA VAL A 487 -8.70 19.40 3.54
C VAL A 487 -10.07 20.04 3.35
#